data_297ee5620c38a618c1ee845c0c321181
#
_entry.id   297ee5620c38a618c1ee845c0c321181
#
_cell.length_a   1.000
_cell.length_b   1.000
_cell.length_c   1.000
_cell.angle_alpha   90.00
_cell.angle_beta   90.00
_cell.angle_gamma   90.00
#
_symmetry.space_group_name_H-M   'P 1'
#
loop_
_entity.id
_entity.type
_entity.pdbx_description
1 polymer ?
#
loop_
_entity_poly.entity_id
_entity_poly.type
_entity_poly.pdbx_seq_one_letter_code
_entity_poly.pdbx_strand_id
1 'polypeptide(L)'
;MKLANVSWGWTPIPEDMPEGDSLIKIADQIRGLGFEGVDYLGTPEALDEFFTEEACRTLGEHSRSIGLEPNVFVFQDDGWNACCCEKRENSLKYFEKAAQAAKWIGCRIVSTLVPLPCGATPWKFNPAAPAIKQGYHMPAGYCYQKDWETLMESYRKCLQTAKKYGLRMSVECFPYSMVSTPHAMLKMLEDINDPDFGIQLDTNHLVMQHIDPEWTIYMLGGKHIFNVHCKDSD
;
A
#
# COMPACT_ATOMS: atom_id res chain seq x y z
N MET A 1 15.57 13.96 -3.98
CA MET A 1 14.71 13.00 -3.26
C MET A 1 14.03 13.79 -2.16
N LYS A 2 12.72 13.67 -2.01
CA LYS A 2 11.97 14.30 -0.91
C LYS A 2 11.75 13.27 0.19
N LEU A 3 11.80 13.71 1.44
CA LEU A 3 11.46 12.90 2.60
C LEU A 3 9.99 13.09 2.93
N ALA A 4 9.23 12.00 2.94
CA ALA A 4 7.84 11.95 3.35
C ALA A 4 7.69 11.12 4.62
N ASN A 5 6.60 11.32 5.34
CA ASN A 5 6.21 10.48 6.45
C ASN A 5 4.80 9.93 6.22
N VAL A 6 4.47 8.86 6.92
CA VAL A 6 3.17 8.22 6.83
C VAL A 6 2.16 8.86 7.80
N SER A 7 0.89 8.92 7.42
CA SER A 7 -0.15 9.52 8.25
C SER A 7 -0.66 8.61 9.37
N TRP A 8 -0.24 7.34 9.41
CA TRP A 8 -0.69 6.38 10.43
C TRP A 8 0.39 6.11 11.49
N GLY A 9 -0.05 5.66 12.66
CA GLY A 9 0.85 5.39 13.77
C GLY A 9 1.26 6.61 14.61
N TRP A 10 0.60 7.75 14.43
CA TRP A 10 0.87 8.97 15.19
C TRP A 10 0.05 9.00 16.48
N THR A 11 0.74 9.23 17.59
CA THR A 11 0.14 9.38 18.93
C THR A 11 0.81 10.54 19.67
N PRO A 12 0.14 11.21 20.62
CA PRO A 12 -1.27 11.01 20.97
C PRO A 12 -2.22 11.85 20.11
N ILE A 13 -3.23 11.20 19.57
CA ILE A 13 -4.39 11.89 18.99
C ILE A 13 -5.59 11.57 19.89
N PRO A 14 -6.41 12.56 20.28
CA PRO A 14 -7.63 12.28 21.04
C PRO A 14 -8.53 11.27 20.32
N GLU A 15 -8.99 10.23 21.03
CA GLU A 15 -9.80 9.15 20.45
C GLU A 15 -11.16 9.64 19.91
N ASP A 16 -11.67 10.76 20.44
CA ASP A 16 -12.92 11.41 20.06
C ASP A 16 -12.77 12.44 18.93
N MET A 17 -11.56 12.64 18.43
CA MET A 17 -11.30 13.60 17.34
C MET A 17 -11.80 13.03 16.01
N PRO A 18 -12.60 13.78 15.23
CA PRO A 18 -12.98 13.39 13.87
C PRO A 18 -11.76 13.03 13.01
N GLU A 19 -11.85 12.01 12.18
CA GLU A 19 -10.70 11.51 11.40
C GLU A 19 -10.09 12.60 10.52
N GLY A 20 -10.91 13.49 9.95
CA GLY A 20 -10.45 14.62 9.16
C GLY A 20 -9.58 15.60 9.92
N ASP A 21 -10.02 15.98 11.09
CA ASP A 21 -9.27 16.89 11.96
C ASP A 21 -7.98 16.21 12.46
N SER A 22 -8.05 14.90 12.70
CA SER A 22 -6.89 14.09 13.06
C SER A 22 -5.84 14.07 11.95
N LEU A 23 -6.23 13.88 10.69
CA LEU A 23 -5.31 13.85 9.55
C LEU A 23 -4.69 15.23 9.27
N ILE A 24 -5.44 16.32 9.44
CA ILE A 24 -4.92 17.69 9.35
C ILE A 24 -3.85 17.92 10.43
N LYS A 25 -4.17 17.55 11.69
CA LYS A 25 -3.22 17.68 12.80
C LYS A 25 -1.97 16.84 12.60
N ILE A 26 -2.11 15.63 12.06
CA ILE A 26 -0.98 14.75 11.70
C ILE A 26 -0.13 15.42 10.62
N ALA A 27 -0.73 16.01 9.59
CA ALA A 27 0.00 16.72 8.55
C ALA A 27 0.83 17.88 9.13
N ASP A 28 0.25 18.67 10.07
CA ASP A 28 0.96 19.74 10.77
C ASP A 28 2.15 19.21 11.57
N GLN A 29 1.98 18.09 12.28
CA GLN A 29 3.04 17.44 13.04
C GLN A 29 4.18 16.93 12.13
N ILE A 30 3.82 16.24 11.04
CA ILE A 30 4.78 15.76 10.02
C ILE A 30 5.59 16.93 9.47
N ARG A 31 4.92 18.03 9.11
CA ARG A 31 5.59 19.22 8.61
C ARG A 31 6.47 19.89 9.66
N GLY A 32 6.01 19.91 10.92
CA GLY A 32 6.78 20.45 12.06
C GLY A 32 8.09 19.70 12.31
N LEU A 33 8.18 18.43 11.93
CA LEU A 33 9.41 17.63 11.98
C LEU A 33 10.33 17.82 10.77
N GLY A 34 9.94 18.66 9.80
CA GLY A 34 10.77 18.99 8.63
C GLY A 34 10.56 18.10 7.40
N PHE A 35 9.59 17.21 7.40
CA PHE A 35 9.25 16.44 6.21
C PHE A 35 8.66 17.32 5.10
N GLU A 36 8.83 16.89 3.85
CA GLU A 36 8.38 17.58 2.64
C GLU A 36 7.17 16.90 1.98
N GLY A 37 6.81 15.70 2.42
CA GLY A 37 5.70 14.92 1.88
C GLY A 37 4.99 14.07 2.91
N VAL A 38 3.81 13.58 2.54
CA VAL A 38 2.98 12.71 3.37
C VAL A 38 2.34 11.60 2.53
N ASP A 39 2.31 10.40 3.06
CA ASP A 39 1.56 9.27 2.54
C ASP A 39 0.32 9.04 3.40
N TYR A 40 -0.85 9.00 2.77
CA TYR A 40 -2.13 8.75 3.45
C TYR A 40 -2.55 7.30 3.34
N LEU A 41 -3.32 6.82 4.31
CA LEU A 41 -3.86 5.45 4.33
C LEU A 41 -5.38 5.49 4.43
N GLY A 42 -6.05 4.63 3.68
CA GLY A 42 -7.48 4.39 3.77
C GLY A 42 -7.81 2.91 3.79
N THR A 43 -8.80 2.55 4.61
CA THR A 43 -9.47 1.24 4.61
C THR A 43 -10.84 1.37 3.94
N PRO A 44 -11.54 0.26 3.62
CA PRO A 44 -12.92 0.32 3.13
C PRO A 44 -13.84 1.17 4.01
N GLU A 45 -13.75 1.03 5.32
CA GLU A 45 -14.56 1.77 6.31
C GLU A 45 -14.24 3.27 6.25
N ALA A 46 -12.95 3.63 6.30
CA ALA A 46 -12.52 5.02 6.22
C ALA A 46 -12.93 5.69 4.89
N LEU A 47 -12.92 4.94 3.79
CA LEU A 47 -13.38 5.44 2.49
C LEU A 47 -14.88 5.71 2.45
N ASP A 48 -15.69 4.97 3.21
CA ASP A 48 -17.13 5.20 3.30
C ASP A 48 -17.49 6.34 4.25
N GLU A 49 -16.75 6.47 5.35
CA GLU A 49 -17.09 7.38 6.44
C GLU A 49 -16.47 8.76 6.27
N PHE A 50 -15.21 8.81 5.80
CA PHE A 50 -14.42 10.05 5.86
C PHE A 50 -13.97 10.60 4.50
N PHE A 51 -13.46 9.76 3.59
CA PHE A 51 -12.81 10.25 2.35
C PHE A 51 -13.82 10.72 1.28
N THR A 52 -14.68 11.67 1.65
CA THR A 52 -15.54 12.39 0.69
C THR A 52 -14.71 13.31 -0.19
N GLU A 53 -15.26 13.78 -1.33
CA GLU A 53 -14.55 14.71 -2.19
C GLU A 53 -14.15 16.00 -1.46
N GLU A 54 -15.07 16.56 -0.67
CA GLU A 54 -14.83 17.78 0.09
C GLU A 54 -13.71 17.59 1.13
N ALA A 55 -13.78 16.54 1.96
CA ALA A 55 -12.77 16.24 2.97
C ALA A 55 -11.39 15.98 2.34
N CYS A 56 -11.34 15.22 1.24
CA CYS A 56 -10.09 14.95 0.52
C CYS A 56 -9.46 16.22 -0.06
N ARG A 57 -10.25 17.10 -0.68
CA ARG A 57 -9.77 18.37 -1.22
C ARG A 57 -9.25 19.27 -0.11
N THR A 58 -9.99 19.41 0.98
CA THR A 58 -9.59 20.18 2.17
C THR A 58 -8.26 19.68 2.73
N LEU A 59 -8.11 18.35 2.90
CA LEU A 59 -6.88 17.74 3.39
C LEU A 59 -5.69 17.99 2.44
N GLY A 60 -5.90 17.84 1.14
CA GLY A 60 -4.87 18.08 0.14
C GLY A 60 -4.47 19.54 0.01
N GLU A 61 -5.41 20.47 0.09
CA GLU A 61 -5.17 21.92 0.09
C GLU A 61 -4.41 22.35 1.34
N HIS A 62 -4.83 21.89 2.52
CA HIS A 62 -4.14 22.13 3.77
C HIS A 62 -2.69 21.64 3.70
N SER A 63 -2.47 20.39 3.33
CA SER A 63 -1.12 19.82 3.22
C SER A 63 -0.21 20.67 2.33
N ARG A 64 -0.67 21.03 1.14
CA ARG A 64 0.11 21.89 0.23
C ARG A 64 0.33 23.30 0.79
N SER A 65 -0.64 23.86 1.49
CA SER A 65 -0.53 25.22 2.07
C SER A 65 0.57 25.33 3.10
N ILE A 66 0.85 24.24 3.82
CA ILE A 66 1.96 24.16 4.81
C ILE A 66 3.26 23.66 4.19
N GLY A 67 3.31 23.43 2.87
CA GLY A 67 4.49 22.94 2.16
C GLY A 67 4.76 21.43 2.35
N LEU A 68 3.71 20.65 2.58
CA LEU A 68 3.75 19.20 2.67
C LEU A 68 3.07 18.59 1.44
N GLU A 69 3.79 17.86 0.60
CA GLU A 69 3.26 17.31 -0.64
C GLU A 69 2.57 15.95 -0.40
N PRO A 70 1.27 15.78 -0.71
CA PRO A 70 0.65 14.47 -0.75
C PRO A 70 1.33 13.61 -1.83
N ASN A 71 1.84 12.43 -1.47
CA ASN A 71 2.63 11.60 -2.36
C ASN A 71 1.90 10.31 -2.74
N VAL A 72 1.62 9.44 -1.78
CA VAL A 72 0.95 8.16 -1.98
C VAL A 72 -0.35 8.11 -1.16
N PHE A 73 -1.38 7.52 -1.74
CA PHE A 73 -2.53 7.03 -1.00
C PHE A 73 -2.46 5.51 -0.93
N VAL A 74 -2.24 4.96 0.25
CA VAL A 74 -2.17 3.53 0.50
C VAL A 74 -3.57 3.01 0.80
N PHE A 75 -4.07 2.11 -0.03
CA PHE A 75 -5.33 1.43 0.21
C PHE A 75 -5.07 0.06 0.83
N GLN A 76 -5.52 -0.13 2.05
CA GLN A 76 -5.33 -1.36 2.80
C GLN A 76 -6.52 -2.29 2.60
N ASP A 77 -6.34 -3.31 1.76
CA ASP A 77 -7.27 -4.41 1.53
C ASP A 77 -6.51 -5.68 1.15
N ASP A 78 -7.11 -6.85 1.35
CA ASP A 78 -6.50 -8.16 1.12
C ASP A 78 -7.30 -9.05 0.15
N GLY A 79 -8.34 -8.52 -0.48
CA GLY A 79 -9.27 -9.28 -1.31
C GLY A 79 -8.82 -9.58 -2.75
N TRP A 80 -7.63 -9.16 -3.16
CA TRP A 80 -7.15 -9.17 -4.56
C TRP A 80 -7.11 -10.56 -5.21
N ASN A 81 -6.76 -11.58 -4.43
CA ASN A 81 -6.71 -12.99 -4.86
C ASN A 81 -7.79 -13.85 -4.22
N ALA A 82 -8.82 -13.23 -3.61
CA ALA A 82 -9.86 -13.97 -2.91
C ALA A 82 -10.51 -15.02 -3.82
N CYS A 83 -10.65 -16.24 -3.30
CA CYS A 83 -11.34 -17.35 -3.97
C CYS A 83 -12.83 -17.05 -4.14
N CYS A 84 -13.40 -16.20 -3.28
CA CYS A 84 -14.75 -15.67 -3.40
C CYS A 84 -14.74 -14.49 -4.38
N CYS A 85 -15.44 -14.62 -5.50
CA CYS A 85 -15.52 -13.55 -6.49
C CYS A 85 -16.16 -12.27 -5.93
N GLU A 86 -17.14 -12.40 -5.05
CA GLU A 86 -17.80 -11.26 -4.40
C GLU A 86 -16.81 -10.42 -3.56
N LYS A 87 -15.96 -11.06 -2.76
CA LYS A 87 -14.91 -10.34 -2.00
C LYS A 87 -13.97 -9.60 -2.95
N ARG A 88 -13.54 -10.25 -4.02
CA ARG A 88 -12.64 -9.64 -5.01
C ARG A 88 -13.29 -8.46 -5.75
N GLU A 89 -14.55 -8.59 -6.15
CA GLU A 89 -15.30 -7.50 -6.78
C GLU A 89 -15.50 -6.33 -5.82
N ASN A 90 -15.73 -6.60 -4.54
CA ASN A 90 -15.82 -5.57 -3.51
C ASN A 90 -14.50 -4.83 -3.35
N SER A 91 -13.36 -5.54 -3.28
CA SER A 91 -12.02 -4.93 -3.23
C SER A 91 -11.78 -4.01 -4.43
N LEU A 92 -12.18 -4.41 -5.64
CA LEU A 92 -12.05 -3.58 -6.83
C LEU A 92 -12.90 -2.30 -6.77
N LYS A 93 -14.11 -2.36 -6.21
CA LYS A 93 -14.95 -1.17 -6.00
C LYS A 93 -14.33 -0.20 -5.00
N TYR A 94 -13.80 -0.71 -3.90
CA TYR A 94 -13.12 0.13 -2.90
C TYR A 94 -11.80 0.70 -3.43
N PHE A 95 -11.09 -0.03 -4.28
CA PHE A 95 -9.92 0.52 -4.95
C PHE A 95 -10.28 1.71 -5.86
N GLU A 96 -11.43 1.69 -6.52
CA GLU A 96 -11.90 2.85 -7.28
C GLU A 96 -12.16 4.06 -6.37
N LYS A 97 -12.79 3.86 -5.20
CA LYS A 97 -12.94 4.92 -4.19
C LYS A 97 -11.59 5.44 -3.69
N ALA A 98 -10.64 4.55 -3.45
CA ALA A 98 -9.28 4.92 -3.05
C ALA A 98 -8.55 5.74 -4.12
N ALA A 99 -8.69 5.37 -5.40
CA ALA A 99 -8.13 6.14 -6.51
C ALA A 99 -8.80 7.53 -6.64
N GLN A 100 -10.10 7.63 -6.38
CA GLN A 100 -10.81 8.92 -6.32
C GLN A 100 -10.28 9.79 -5.19
N ALA A 101 -10.18 9.22 -3.95
CA ALA A 101 -9.64 9.92 -2.80
C ALA A 101 -8.20 10.40 -3.05
N ALA A 102 -7.33 9.53 -3.58
CA ALA A 102 -5.98 9.88 -3.98
C ALA A 102 -5.95 11.07 -4.95
N LYS A 103 -6.82 11.05 -5.96
CA LYS A 103 -6.95 12.15 -6.92
C LYS A 103 -7.41 13.45 -6.27
N TRP A 104 -8.41 13.42 -5.40
CA TRP A 104 -8.95 14.60 -4.74
C TRP A 104 -7.94 15.22 -3.74
N ILE A 105 -7.23 14.39 -3.00
CA ILE A 105 -6.13 14.82 -2.12
C ILE A 105 -4.99 15.42 -2.94
N GLY A 106 -4.75 14.90 -4.14
CA GLY A 106 -3.66 15.31 -5.03
C GLY A 106 -2.42 14.44 -4.92
N CYS A 107 -2.58 13.20 -4.46
CA CYS A 107 -1.52 12.17 -4.54
C CYS A 107 -1.18 11.85 -6.00
N ARG A 108 0.02 11.34 -6.22
CA ARG A 108 0.49 10.91 -7.55
C ARG A 108 0.37 9.40 -7.75
N ILE A 109 0.33 8.67 -6.64
CA ILE A 109 0.36 7.22 -6.61
C ILE A 109 -0.79 6.74 -5.73
N VAL A 110 -1.50 5.71 -6.18
CA VAL A 110 -2.31 4.87 -5.32
C VAL A 110 -1.60 3.55 -5.13
N SER A 111 -1.43 3.14 -3.89
CA SER A 111 -0.73 1.90 -3.52
C SER A 111 -1.66 0.93 -2.83
N THR A 112 -1.32 -0.35 -2.85
CA THR A 112 -2.00 -1.37 -2.04
C THR A 112 -1.02 -2.46 -1.63
N LEU A 113 -1.43 -3.32 -0.71
CA LEU A 113 -0.59 -4.41 -0.23
C LEU A 113 -0.78 -5.67 -1.07
N VAL A 114 0.28 -6.46 -1.18
CA VAL A 114 0.17 -7.81 -1.75
C VAL A 114 -0.47 -8.74 -0.72
N PRO A 115 -1.53 -9.49 -1.07
CA PRO A 115 -2.21 -10.36 -0.11
C PRO A 115 -1.40 -11.60 0.24
N LEU A 116 -1.80 -12.27 1.31
CA LEU A 116 -1.40 -13.65 1.58
C LEU A 116 -1.96 -14.60 0.51
N PRO A 117 -1.40 -15.80 0.34
CA PRO A 117 -2.00 -16.82 -0.52
C PRO A 117 -3.47 -17.07 -0.15
N CYS A 118 -4.32 -17.28 -1.17
CA CYS A 118 -5.76 -17.44 -0.99
C CYS A 118 -6.10 -18.57 -0.01
N GLY A 119 -6.88 -18.24 1.02
CA GLY A 119 -7.28 -19.19 2.05
C GLY A 119 -6.17 -19.58 3.04
N ALA A 120 -4.99 -18.96 2.94
CA ALA A 120 -3.95 -19.14 3.94
C ALA A 120 -4.42 -18.64 5.31
N THR A 121 -4.24 -19.47 6.33
CA THR A 121 -4.57 -19.12 7.70
C THR A 121 -3.29 -18.96 8.52
N PRO A 122 -2.92 -17.74 8.94
CA PRO A 122 -1.77 -17.52 9.80
C PRO A 122 -1.93 -18.29 11.11
N TRP A 123 -0.94 -19.12 11.46
CA TRP A 123 -1.00 -19.88 12.71
C TRP A 123 -0.26 -19.21 13.87
N LYS A 124 0.56 -18.24 13.59
CA LYS A 124 1.17 -17.34 14.59
C LYS A 124 1.53 -16.01 13.91
N PHE A 125 0.54 -15.23 13.53
CA PHE A 125 0.83 -13.91 13.04
C PHE A 125 1.01 -12.95 14.22
N ASN A 126 2.27 -12.58 14.46
CA ASN A 126 2.62 -11.46 15.31
C ASN A 126 3.55 -10.56 14.48
N PRO A 127 3.11 -9.39 14.04
CA PRO A 127 3.93 -8.49 13.23
C PRO A 127 5.20 -8.02 13.94
N ALA A 128 5.26 -8.13 15.29
CA ALA A 128 6.43 -7.82 16.09
C ALA A 128 7.31 -9.06 16.40
N ALA A 129 6.92 -10.27 15.94
CA ALA A 129 7.69 -11.48 16.21
C ALA A 129 8.75 -11.74 15.14
N PRO A 130 9.90 -12.34 15.49
CA PRO A 130 10.90 -12.75 14.50
C PRO A 130 10.28 -13.62 13.41
N ALA A 131 10.59 -13.32 12.14
CA ALA A 131 10.04 -13.97 10.97
C ALA A 131 10.15 -15.51 10.97
N ILE A 132 11.22 -16.06 11.54
CA ILE A 132 11.48 -17.50 11.61
C ILE A 132 10.42 -18.32 12.39
N LYS A 133 9.56 -17.66 13.15
CA LYS A 133 8.48 -18.29 13.93
C LYS A 133 7.09 -18.08 13.34
N GLN A 134 7.00 -17.44 12.18
CA GLN A 134 5.75 -17.16 11.53
C GLN A 134 5.51 -18.13 10.37
N GLY A 135 4.27 -18.41 10.09
CA GLY A 135 3.87 -19.27 8.98
C GLY A 135 2.36 -19.35 8.87
N TYR A 136 1.89 -20.06 7.88
CA TYR A 136 0.46 -20.24 7.66
C TYR A 136 0.17 -21.68 7.21
N HIS A 137 -1.06 -22.12 7.49
CA HIS A 137 -1.59 -23.35 6.93
C HIS A 137 -2.21 -23.07 5.56
N MET A 138 -1.85 -23.84 4.58
CA MET A 138 -2.46 -23.77 3.24
C MET A 138 -3.72 -24.64 3.19
N PRO A 139 -4.79 -24.19 2.54
CA PRO A 139 -5.97 -25.02 2.34
C PRO A 139 -5.68 -26.21 1.45
N ALA A 140 -6.40 -27.31 1.66
CA ALA A 140 -6.30 -28.47 0.80
C ALA A 140 -6.68 -28.10 -0.64
N GLY A 141 -5.90 -28.58 -1.60
CA GLY A 141 -6.13 -28.27 -3.01
C GLY A 141 -5.70 -26.88 -3.47
N TYR A 142 -4.94 -26.15 -2.66
CA TYR A 142 -4.36 -24.88 -3.07
C TYR A 142 -3.55 -25.00 -4.37
N CYS A 143 -3.75 -24.07 -5.28
CA CYS A 143 -3.03 -24.01 -6.54
C CYS A 143 -2.39 -22.62 -6.71
N TYR A 144 -1.09 -22.53 -6.52
CA TYR A 144 -0.33 -21.28 -6.61
C TYR A 144 -0.53 -20.60 -7.97
N GLN A 145 -0.48 -21.34 -9.07
CA GLN A 145 -0.59 -20.78 -10.41
C GLN A 145 -1.94 -20.07 -10.62
N LYS A 146 -3.03 -20.70 -10.19
CA LYS A 146 -4.37 -20.11 -10.28
C LYS A 146 -4.51 -18.86 -9.39
N ASP A 147 -3.93 -18.91 -8.20
CA ASP A 147 -3.93 -17.78 -7.26
C ASP A 147 -3.13 -16.60 -7.83
N TRP A 148 -1.95 -16.88 -8.41
CA TRP A 148 -1.12 -15.90 -9.10
C TRP A 148 -1.86 -15.23 -10.28
N GLU A 149 -2.48 -16.01 -11.15
CA GLU A 149 -3.26 -15.51 -12.29
C GLU A 149 -4.40 -14.60 -11.84
N THR A 150 -5.11 -15.00 -10.78
CA THR A 150 -6.19 -14.21 -10.17
C THR A 150 -5.67 -12.88 -9.63
N LEU A 151 -4.54 -12.88 -8.93
CA LEU A 151 -3.90 -11.68 -8.40
C LEU A 151 -3.48 -10.74 -9.54
N MET A 152 -2.82 -11.26 -10.57
CA MET A 152 -2.38 -10.46 -11.72
C MET A 152 -3.56 -9.86 -12.49
N GLU A 153 -4.67 -10.59 -12.64
CA GLU A 153 -5.91 -10.07 -13.23
C GLU A 153 -6.47 -8.90 -12.41
N SER A 154 -6.53 -9.05 -11.09
CA SER A 154 -7.01 -8.00 -10.18
C SER A 154 -6.13 -6.75 -10.26
N TYR A 155 -4.81 -6.90 -10.24
CA TYR A 155 -3.89 -5.76 -10.34
C TYR A 155 -3.94 -5.06 -11.69
N ARG A 156 -4.16 -5.78 -12.80
CA ARG A 156 -4.40 -5.12 -14.10
C ARG A 156 -5.66 -4.26 -14.08
N LYS A 157 -6.75 -4.73 -13.45
CA LYS A 157 -7.98 -3.94 -13.27
C LYS A 157 -7.75 -2.71 -12.38
N CYS A 158 -7.03 -2.88 -11.27
CA CYS A 158 -6.64 -1.76 -10.41
C CYS A 158 -5.78 -0.74 -11.15
N LEU A 159 -4.82 -1.17 -11.93
CA LEU A 159 -3.97 -0.29 -12.74
C LEU A 159 -4.79 0.51 -13.77
N GLN A 160 -5.73 -0.12 -14.47
CA GLN A 160 -6.62 0.59 -15.38
C GLN A 160 -7.44 1.65 -14.65
N THR A 161 -7.92 1.33 -13.45
CA THR A 161 -8.62 2.28 -12.58
C THR A 161 -7.70 3.43 -12.16
N ALA A 162 -6.49 3.16 -11.70
CA ALA A 162 -5.53 4.21 -11.36
C ALA A 162 -5.25 5.16 -12.55
N LYS A 163 -5.03 4.61 -13.73
CA LYS A 163 -4.81 5.37 -14.98
C LYS A 163 -6.01 6.25 -15.36
N LYS A 164 -7.24 5.77 -15.15
CA LYS A 164 -8.47 6.56 -15.37
C LYS A 164 -8.47 7.86 -14.54
N TYR A 165 -7.88 7.83 -13.36
CA TYR A 165 -7.73 9.00 -12.47
C TYR A 165 -6.40 9.75 -12.64
N GLY A 166 -5.56 9.36 -13.59
CA GLY A 166 -4.26 9.98 -13.87
C GLY A 166 -3.21 9.67 -12.80
N LEU A 167 -3.33 8.51 -12.15
CA LEU A 167 -2.44 8.04 -11.12
C LEU A 167 -1.54 6.91 -11.63
N ARG A 168 -0.37 6.77 -11.03
CA ARG A 168 0.43 5.54 -11.08
C ARG A 168 -0.05 4.59 -9.98
N MET A 169 0.21 3.30 -10.15
CA MET A 169 -0.10 2.29 -9.15
C MET A 169 1.17 1.63 -8.63
N SER A 170 1.30 1.50 -7.32
CA SER A 170 2.33 0.67 -6.71
C SER A 170 1.73 -0.40 -5.81
N VAL A 171 2.53 -1.42 -5.50
CA VAL A 171 2.17 -2.45 -4.51
C VAL A 171 3.28 -2.59 -3.50
N GLU A 172 2.90 -2.71 -2.22
CA GLU A 172 3.81 -3.00 -1.13
C GLU A 172 3.88 -4.51 -0.90
N CYS A 173 5.10 -5.04 -0.98
CA CYS A 173 5.39 -6.45 -0.77
C CYS A 173 5.87 -6.64 0.67
N PHE A 174 5.29 -7.58 1.38
CA PHE A 174 5.65 -7.85 2.77
C PHE A 174 5.91 -9.34 3.02
N PRO A 175 6.56 -9.71 4.13
CA PRO A 175 6.85 -11.10 4.45
C PRO A 175 5.61 -11.98 4.39
N TYR A 176 5.77 -13.19 3.84
CA TYR A 176 4.70 -14.19 3.66
C TYR A 176 3.60 -13.85 2.64
N SER A 177 3.58 -12.64 2.06
CA SER A 177 2.67 -12.33 0.95
C SER A 177 3.00 -13.17 -0.29
N MET A 178 2.09 -13.22 -1.24
CA MET A 178 2.32 -13.94 -2.50
C MET A 178 3.52 -13.42 -3.29
N VAL A 179 3.89 -12.15 -3.10
CA VAL A 179 5.05 -11.52 -3.71
C VAL A 179 5.93 -10.95 -2.60
N SER A 180 6.77 -11.77 -2.00
CA SER A 180 7.58 -11.38 -0.85
C SER A 180 9.09 -11.30 -1.15
N THR A 181 9.54 -11.78 -2.30
CA THR A 181 10.95 -11.81 -2.67
C THR A 181 11.24 -10.95 -3.91
N PRO A 182 12.48 -10.46 -4.12
CA PRO A 182 12.85 -9.68 -5.30
C PRO A 182 12.56 -10.40 -6.62
N HIS A 183 12.74 -11.72 -6.68
CA HIS A 183 12.43 -12.52 -7.87
C HIS A 183 10.92 -12.56 -8.17
N ALA A 184 10.09 -12.69 -7.12
CA ALA A 184 8.65 -12.63 -7.28
C ALA A 184 8.17 -11.22 -7.69
N MET A 185 8.83 -10.17 -7.17
CA MET A 185 8.58 -8.78 -7.59
C MET A 185 8.90 -8.57 -9.07
N LEU A 186 10.06 -9.06 -9.54
CA LEU A 186 10.42 -9.01 -10.96
C LEU A 186 9.40 -9.75 -11.83
N LYS A 187 9.04 -10.97 -11.45
CA LYS A 187 8.00 -11.72 -12.17
C LYS A 187 6.69 -10.96 -12.26
N MET A 188 6.24 -10.34 -11.19
CA MET A 188 5.03 -9.53 -11.19
C MET A 188 5.13 -8.32 -12.12
N LEU A 189 6.26 -7.61 -12.10
CA LEU A 189 6.52 -6.49 -12.99
C LEU A 189 6.53 -6.93 -14.46
N GLU A 190 7.12 -8.06 -14.76
CA GLU A 190 7.12 -8.66 -16.11
C GLU A 190 5.71 -9.08 -16.56
N ASP A 191 4.94 -9.73 -15.69
CA ASP A 191 3.60 -10.20 -16.00
C ASP A 191 2.60 -9.03 -16.19
N ILE A 192 2.73 -7.94 -15.45
CA ILE A 192 1.92 -6.72 -15.63
C ILE A 192 2.41 -5.90 -16.82
N ASN A 193 3.73 -5.75 -16.98
CA ASN A 193 4.42 -5.08 -18.09
C ASN A 193 3.84 -3.70 -18.45
N ASP A 194 3.74 -2.81 -17.47
CA ASP A 194 3.21 -1.46 -17.65
C ASP A 194 4.08 -0.43 -16.88
N PRO A 195 4.52 0.68 -17.51
CA PRO A 195 5.40 1.67 -16.88
C PRO A 195 4.74 2.43 -15.71
N ASP A 196 3.41 2.42 -15.60
CA ASP A 196 2.68 3.03 -14.51
C ASP A 196 2.39 2.07 -13.34
N PHE A 197 2.92 0.83 -13.42
CA PHE A 197 2.89 -0.15 -12.35
C PHE A 197 4.29 -0.32 -11.74
N GLY A 198 4.39 -0.25 -10.41
CA GLY A 198 5.67 -0.35 -9.71
C GLY A 198 5.56 -0.90 -8.30
N ILE A 199 6.69 -0.85 -7.61
CA ILE A 199 6.85 -1.36 -6.25
C ILE A 199 6.93 -0.18 -5.28
N GLN A 200 6.21 -0.29 -4.18
CA GLN A 200 6.48 0.41 -2.94
C GLN A 200 7.42 -0.48 -2.12
N LEU A 201 8.68 -0.09 -2.04
CA LEU A 201 9.70 -0.89 -1.38
C LEU A 201 9.73 -0.57 0.11
N ASP A 202 9.47 -1.54 0.97
CA ASP A 202 9.69 -1.42 2.41
C ASP A 202 10.97 -2.14 2.79
N THR A 203 11.97 -1.38 3.28
CA THR A 203 13.29 -1.92 3.61
C THR A 203 13.24 -2.90 4.78
N ASN A 204 12.39 -2.65 5.78
CA ASN A 204 12.24 -3.54 6.92
C ASN A 204 11.63 -4.90 6.52
N HIS A 205 10.69 -4.90 5.59
CA HIS A 205 10.10 -6.16 5.10
C HIS A 205 11.12 -7.06 4.40
N LEU A 206 12.14 -6.48 3.78
CA LEU A 206 13.25 -7.25 3.21
C LEU A 206 14.20 -7.75 4.31
N VAL A 207 14.61 -6.88 5.22
CA VAL A 207 15.53 -7.23 6.33
C VAL A 207 14.95 -8.34 7.21
N MET A 208 13.65 -8.28 7.52
CA MET A 208 12.96 -9.36 8.26
C MET A 208 13.04 -10.73 7.58
N GLN A 209 13.25 -10.77 6.28
CA GLN A 209 13.41 -11.99 5.47
C GLN A 209 14.87 -12.31 5.17
N HIS A 210 15.83 -11.60 5.77
CA HIS A 210 17.26 -11.70 5.49
C HIS A 210 17.60 -11.40 4.01
N ILE A 211 16.82 -10.52 3.38
CA ILE A 211 17.05 -10.05 2.00
C ILE A 211 17.70 -8.67 2.08
N ASP A 212 18.80 -8.51 1.35
CA ASP A 212 19.52 -7.24 1.26
C ASP A 212 18.70 -6.21 0.44
N PRO A 213 18.32 -5.05 1.04
CA PRO A 213 17.60 -4.00 0.32
C PRO A 213 18.41 -3.41 -0.85
N GLU A 214 19.72 -3.24 -0.71
CA GLU A 214 20.58 -2.69 -1.78
C GLU A 214 20.56 -3.63 -2.99
N TRP A 215 20.77 -4.93 -2.77
CA TRP A 215 20.66 -5.93 -3.82
C TRP A 215 19.29 -5.91 -4.50
N THR A 216 18.22 -5.76 -3.73
CA THR A 216 16.85 -5.68 -4.27
C THR A 216 16.69 -4.47 -5.19
N ILE A 217 17.22 -3.30 -4.81
CA ILE A 217 17.18 -2.09 -5.64
C ILE A 217 17.93 -2.32 -6.96
N TYR A 218 19.10 -2.97 -6.94
CA TYR A 218 19.82 -3.31 -8.15
C TYR A 218 19.06 -4.28 -9.05
N MET A 219 18.42 -5.29 -8.47
CA MET A 219 17.62 -6.26 -9.22
C MET A 219 16.40 -5.63 -9.89
N LEU A 220 15.63 -4.82 -9.18
CA LEU A 220 14.40 -4.21 -9.70
C LEU A 220 14.70 -3.06 -10.65
N GLY A 221 15.77 -2.32 -10.40
CA GLY A 221 16.07 -1.07 -11.07
C GLY A 221 15.17 0.08 -10.61
N GLY A 222 15.74 1.27 -10.44
CA GLY A 222 15.07 2.44 -9.85
C GLY A 222 13.79 2.88 -10.58
N LYS A 223 13.66 2.55 -11.87
CA LYS A 223 12.46 2.90 -12.65
C LYS A 223 11.18 2.19 -12.19
N HIS A 224 11.32 1.04 -11.50
CA HIS A 224 10.21 0.25 -10.99
C HIS A 224 9.89 0.49 -9.52
N ILE A 225 10.74 1.25 -8.82
CA ILE A 225 10.53 1.60 -7.41
C ILE A 225 9.93 3.01 -7.37
N PHE A 226 8.66 3.11 -6.99
CA PHE A 226 7.91 4.38 -7.02
C PHE A 226 7.94 5.11 -5.69
N ASN A 227 8.04 4.35 -4.61
CA ASN A 227 8.14 4.86 -3.25
C ASN A 227 8.96 3.90 -2.40
N VAL A 228 9.59 4.42 -1.35
CA VAL A 228 10.37 3.63 -0.40
C VAL A 228 9.90 3.95 1.01
N HIS A 229 9.47 2.93 1.74
CA HIS A 229 9.27 3.01 3.17
C HIS A 229 10.55 2.55 3.88
N CYS A 230 11.16 3.47 4.62
CA CYS A 230 12.31 3.17 5.46
C CYS A 230 11.82 2.99 6.90
N LYS A 231 11.95 1.80 7.42
CA LYS A 231 11.70 1.47 8.82
C LYS A 231 12.97 0.90 9.42
N ASP A 232 13.19 1.18 10.69
CA ASP A 232 14.22 0.55 11.48
C ASP A 232 13.62 -0.58 12.29
N SER A 233 14.41 -1.61 12.57
CA SER A 233 14.01 -2.73 13.43
C SER A 233 15.23 -3.19 14.21
N ASP A 234 15.10 -3.33 15.51
CA ASP A 234 16.08 -3.93 16.41
C ASP A 234 16.16 -5.46 16.23
#